data_d0d8e38bbf61b464dfae7b6acadb243f
#
_entry.id   d0d8e38bbf61b464dfae7b6acadb243f
#
_cell.length_a   1.000
_cell.length_b   1.000
_cell.length_c   1.000
_cell.angle_alpha   90.00
_cell.angle_beta   90.00
_cell.angle_gamma   90.00
#
_symmetry.space_group_name_H-M   'P 1'
#
loop_
_entity.id
_entity.type
_entity.pdbx_description
1 polymer ?
#
loop_
_entity_poly.entity_id
_entity_poly.type
_entity_poly.pdbx_seq_one_letter_code
_entity_poly.pdbx_strand_id
1 'polypeptide(L)'
;ALERMGVDVSAVAARIQKIFARMTFVHGFVHADPHPGNILVDSTGRIILLDHGVYRSLDEDLRTKWARLWLALMRSDDQALREATASLNMDPDMSQVFKLILAVIPTRVAEEPLAKQTTSTDSLTVAEKRAVLKQIMGVKLEDQTRLFETIPRDLLLVLKANNLLRYVNEQLGSPVNRYSIIWKAA
;
A
#
# COMPACT_ATOMS: atom_id res chain seq x y z
N ALA A 1 10.68 -5.02 21.27
CA ALA A 1 11.77 -6.00 21.08
C ALA A 1 12.98 -5.32 20.42
N LEU A 2 12.83 -4.68 19.25
CA LEU A 2 13.92 -4.03 18.48
C LEU A 2 14.67 -2.96 19.29
N GLU A 3 13.99 -2.10 20.01
CA GLU A 3 14.60 -1.07 20.87
C GLU A 3 15.50 -1.68 21.94
N ARG A 4 15.10 -2.82 22.54
CA ARG A 4 15.92 -3.54 23.52
C ARG A 4 17.19 -4.15 22.91
N MET A 5 17.20 -4.34 21.60
CA MET A 5 18.36 -4.82 20.83
C MET A 5 19.24 -3.66 20.34
N GLY A 6 18.89 -2.40 20.63
CA GLY A 6 19.59 -1.22 20.15
C GLY A 6 19.42 -0.95 18.66
N VAL A 7 18.39 -1.55 18.02
CA VAL A 7 18.15 -1.41 16.59
C VAL A 7 17.24 -0.22 16.31
N ASP A 8 17.64 0.62 15.36
CA ASP A 8 16.83 1.76 14.89
C ASP A 8 15.57 1.27 14.15
N VAL A 9 14.43 1.42 14.82
CA VAL A 9 13.12 1.00 14.33
C VAL A 9 12.73 1.74 13.03
N SER A 10 13.07 3.03 12.93
CA SER A 10 12.77 3.83 11.74
C SER A 10 13.56 3.35 10.53
N ALA A 11 14.85 3.06 10.71
CA ALA A 11 15.68 2.50 9.67
C ALA A 11 15.20 1.12 9.21
N VAL A 12 14.76 0.26 10.14
CA VAL A 12 14.17 -1.04 9.84
C VAL A 12 12.88 -0.89 9.04
N ALA A 13 11.95 -0.05 9.50
CA ALA A 13 10.69 0.21 8.80
C ALA A 13 10.94 0.72 7.38
N ALA A 14 11.84 1.70 7.20
CA ALA A 14 12.20 2.22 5.90
C ALA A 14 12.79 1.14 4.96
N ARG A 15 13.66 0.27 5.48
CA ARG A 15 14.23 -0.84 4.71
C ARG A 15 13.16 -1.83 4.26
N ILE A 16 12.24 -2.23 5.16
CA ILE A 16 11.12 -3.12 4.83
C ILE A 16 10.31 -2.51 3.68
N GLN A 17 9.82 -1.28 3.83
CA GLN A 17 9.02 -0.62 2.79
C GLN A 17 9.79 -0.52 1.47
N LYS A 18 11.08 -0.17 1.50
CA LYS A 18 11.92 -0.05 0.31
C LYS A 18 12.13 -1.39 -0.40
N ILE A 19 12.36 -2.48 0.34
CA ILE A 19 12.53 -3.84 -0.24
C ILE A 19 11.27 -4.20 -1.02
N PHE A 20 10.09 -4.13 -0.40
CA PHE A 20 8.84 -4.55 -1.05
C PHE A 20 8.41 -3.61 -2.17
N ALA A 21 8.63 -2.30 -2.03
CA ALA A 21 8.40 -1.36 -3.12
C ALA A 21 9.29 -1.69 -4.35
N ARG A 22 10.59 -1.95 -4.15
CA ARG A 22 11.48 -2.35 -5.24
C ARG A 22 11.11 -3.70 -5.84
N MET A 23 10.73 -4.68 -5.02
CA MET A 23 10.25 -5.97 -5.52
C MET A 23 9.09 -5.77 -6.50
N THR A 24 8.11 -4.95 -6.14
CA THR A 24 6.91 -4.70 -6.92
C THR A 24 7.19 -3.84 -8.17
N PHE A 25 7.76 -2.65 -7.99
CA PHE A 25 7.84 -1.65 -9.05
C PHE A 25 9.09 -1.78 -9.93
N VAL A 26 10.21 -2.27 -9.39
CA VAL A 26 11.46 -2.41 -10.13
C VAL A 26 11.65 -3.81 -10.68
N HIS A 27 11.44 -4.82 -9.85
CA HIS A 27 11.73 -6.21 -10.22
C HIS A 27 10.52 -6.98 -10.74
N GLY A 28 9.30 -6.42 -10.63
CA GLY A 28 8.09 -7.01 -11.19
C GLY A 28 7.65 -8.30 -10.51
N PHE A 29 7.89 -8.46 -9.21
CA PHE A 29 7.32 -9.57 -8.46
C PHE A 29 6.87 -9.14 -7.07
N VAL A 30 5.91 -9.85 -6.52
CA VAL A 30 5.29 -9.55 -5.23
C VAL A 30 5.38 -10.76 -4.31
N HIS A 31 5.89 -10.54 -3.13
CA HIS A 31 5.67 -11.47 -2.02
C HIS A 31 4.27 -11.17 -1.46
N ALA A 32 3.33 -12.07 -1.69
CA ALA A 32 1.92 -11.81 -1.41
C ALA A 32 1.53 -12.00 0.07
N ASP A 33 2.49 -12.34 0.94
CA ASP A 33 2.22 -12.56 2.37
C ASP A 33 3.30 -11.98 3.30
N PRO A 34 3.58 -10.65 3.25
CA PRO A 34 4.58 -10.00 4.09
C PRO A 34 4.06 -9.69 5.50
N HIS A 35 3.47 -10.66 6.18
CA HIS A 35 3.01 -10.45 7.55
C HIS A 35 4.21 -10.44 8.53
N PRO A 36 4.08 -9.86 9.73
CA PRO A 36 5.20 -9.70 10.69
C PRO A 36 5.92 -11.00 11.05
N GLY A 37 5.21 -12.15 11.05
CA GLY A 37 5.82 -13.46 11.33
C GLY A 37 6.78 -13.94 10.24
N ASN A 38 6.70 -13.37 9.03
CA ASN A 38 7.58 -13.71 7.90
C ASN A 38 8.75 -12.71 7.74
N ILE A 39 8.87 -11.74 8.63
CA ILE A 39 9.91 -10.71 8.58
C ILE A 39 10.68 -10.72 9.90
N LEU A 40 11.90 -11.25 9.87
CA LEU A 40 12.80 -11.19 11.02
C LEU A 40 13.80 -10.05 10.85
N VAL A 41 14.25 -9.54 11.98
CA VAL A 41 15.29 -8.50 12.06
C VAL A 41 16.35 -8.96 13.04
N ASP A 42 17.62 -9.01 12.61
CA ASP A 42 18.73 -9.34 13.50
C ASP A 42 19.23 -8.13 14.29
N SER A 43 20.19 -8.37 15.18
CA SER A 43 20.79 -7.34 16.04
C SER A 43 21.54 -6.23 15.27
N THR A 44 21.85 -6.46 13.99
CA THR A 44 22.47 -5.45 13.11
C THR A 44 21.45 -4.64 12.31
N GLY A 45 20.13 -4.95 12.46
CA GLY A 45 19.06 -4.36 11.70
C GLY A 45 18.93 -4.93 10.28
N ARG A 46 19.54 -6.09 10.00
CA ARG A 46 19.38 -6.81 8.73
C ARG A 46 18.02 -7.51 8.72
N ILE A 47 17.33 -7.41 7.57
CA ILE A 47 16.02 -8.01 7.37
C ILE A 47 16.20 -9.40 6.75
N ILE A 48 15.52 -10.37 7.32
CA ILE A 48 15.47 -11.76 6.86
C ILE A 48 14.01 -12.07 6.56
N LEU A 49 13.73 -12.39 5.30
CA LEU A 49 12.40 -12.83 4.87
C LEU A 49 12.30 -14.33 5.00
N LEU A 50 11.22 -14.77 5.65
CA LEU A 50 10.83 -16.16 5.77
C LEU A 50 9.67 -16.44 4.82
N ASP A 51 9.38 -17.73 4.62
CA ASP A 51 8.26 -18.22 3.83
C ASP A 51 8.22 -17.64 2.41
N HIS A 52 8.98 -18.29 1.53
CA HIS A 52 9.05 -17.95 0.10
C HIS A 52 7.96 -18.66 -0.73
N GLY A 53 6.88 -19.18 -0.10
CA GLY A 53 5.85 -19.98 -0.77
C GLY A 53 4.89 -19.19 -1.66
N VAL A 54 4.75 -17.87 -1.46
CA VAL A 54 3.71 -17.07 -2.13
C VAL A 54 4.32 -15.88 -2.86
N TYR A 55 5.00 -16.13 -3.96
CA TYR A 55 5.44 -15.09 -4.90
C TYR A 55 4.56 -15.06 -6.16
N ARG A 56 4.40 -13.87 -6.72
CA ARG A 56 3.75 -13.65 -8.01
C ARG A 56 4.60 -12.73 -8.88
N SER A 57 4.81 -13.14 -10.12
CA SER A 57 5.38 -12.26 -11.14
C SER A 57 4.29 -11.33 -11.67
N LEU A 58 4.60 -10.06 -11.74
CA LEU A 58 3.79 -9.06 -12.42
C LEU A 58 4.39 -8.86 -13.80
N ASP A 59 3.59 -9.00 -14.84
CA ASP A 59 4.03 -8.62 -16.17
C ASP A 59 4.28 -7.11 -16.26
N GLU A 60 4.99 -6.67 -17.30
CA GLU A 60 5.39 -5.28 -17.45
C GLU A 60 4.19 -4.34 -17.62
N ASP A 61 3.15 -4.82 -18.30
CA ASP A 61 1.92 -4.05 -18.51
C ASP A 61 1.20 -3.78 -17.19
N LEU A 62 0.94 -4.83 -16.39
CA LEU A 62 0.30 -4.69 -15.08
C LEU A 62 1.14 -3.85 -14.12
N ARG A 63 2.47 -4.05 -14.12
CA ARG A 63 3.39 -3.27 -13.29
C ARG A 63 3.33 -1.79 -13.62
N THR A 64 3.34 -1.45 -14.91
CA THR A 64 3.27 -0.06 -15.39
C THR A 64 1.92 0.58 -15.04
N LYS A 65 0.81 -0.11 -15.26
CA LYS A 65 -0.53 0.35 -14.90
C LYS A 65 -0.66 0.56 -13.40
N TRP A 66 -0.12 -0.35 -12.60
CA TRP A 66 -0.09 -0.25 -11.16
C TRP A 66 0.73 0.95 -10.67
N ALA A 67 1.91 1.19 -11.26
CA ALA A 67 2.72 2.37 -10.96
C ALA A 67 1.98 3.67 -11.31
N ARG A 68 1.33 3.75 -12.48
CA ARG A 68 0.52 4.92 -12.87
C ARG A 68 -0.61 5.20 -11.89
N LEU A 69 -1.31 4.17 -11.42
CA LEU A 69 -2.37 4.31 -10.43
C LEU A 69 -1.82 4.88 -9.10
N TRP A 70 -0.67 4.39 -8.63
CA TRP A 70 -0.02 4.93 -7.44
C TRP A 70 0.45 6.38 -7.62
N LEU A 71 1.03 6.72 -8.77
CA LEU A 71 1.48 8.08 -9.07
C LEU A 71 0.29 9.06 -9.12
N ALA A 72 -0.82 8.67 -9.75
CA ALA A 72 -2.04 9.47 -9.78
C ALA A 72 -2.61 9.68 -8.37
N LEU A 73 -2.67 8.62 -7.57
CA LEU A 73 -3.11 8.68 -6.18
C LEU A 73 -2.26 9.64 -5.35
N MET A 74 -0.93 9.55 -5.45
CA MET A 74 -0.01 10.38 -4.66
C MET A 74 0.03 11.85 -5.10
N ARG A 75 -0.36 12.14 -6.35
CA ARG A 75 -0.53 13.50 -6.86
C ARG A 75 -1.91 14.08 -6.53
N SER A 76 -2.81 13.26 -5.99
CA SER A 76 -4.22 13.63 -5.81
C SER A 76 -4.89 14.04 -7.14
N ASP A 77 -4.47 13.42 -8.24
CA ASP A 77 -4.98 13.67 -9.58
C ASP A 77 -6.12 12.69 -9.86
N ASP A 78 -7.34 13.14 -9.64
CA ASP A 78 -8.55 12.31 -9.80
C ASP A 78 -8.79 11.91 -11.27
N GLN A 79 -8.40 12.74 -12.24
CA GLN A 79 -8.54 12.40 -13.67
C GLN A 79 -7.55 11.28 -14.04
N ALA A 80 -6.27 11.44 -13.70
CA ALA A 80 -5.27 10.41 -13.93
C ALA A 80 -5.59 9.10 -13.17
N LEU A 81 -6.20 9.19 -11.98
CA LEU A 81 -6.62 8.03 -11.21
C LEU A 81 -7.74 7.26 -11.91
N ARG A 82 -8.75 7.96 -12.49
CA ARG A 82 -9.81 7.35 -13.30
C ARG A 82 -9.23 6.65 -14.53
N GLU A 83 -8.33 7.31 -15.26
CA GLU A 83 -7.65 6.76 -16.45
C GLU A 83 -6.81 5.52 -16.09
N ALA A 84 -6.04 5.58 -15.00
CA ALA A 84 -5.27 4.45 -14.51
C ALA A 84 -6.17 3.27 -14.11
N THR A 85 -7.31 3.54 -13.46
CA THR A 85 -8.31 2.53 -13.09
C THR A 85 -8.89 1.86 -14.34
N ALA A 86 -9.28 2.64 -15.35
CA ALA A 86 -9.77 2.13 -16.63
C ALA A 86 -8.72 1.27 -17.36
N SER A 87 -7.45 1.65 -17.30
CA SER A 87 -6.35 0.89 -17.90
C SER A 87 -6.18 -0.51 -17.30
N LEU A 88 -6.63 -0.72 -16.07
CA LEU A 88 -6.67 -2.01 -15.38
C LEU A 88 -7.92 -2.85 -15.74
N ASN A 89 -8.69 -2.45 -16.76
CA ASN A 89 -9.95 -3.04 -17.17
C ASN A 89 -11.05 -2.98 -16.08
N MET A 90 -11.01 -1.92 -15.28
CA MET A 90 -11.95 -1.68 -14.20
C MET A 90 -12.80 -0.45 -14.50
N ASP A 91 -14.00 -0.39 -13.90
CA ASP A 91 -14.87 0.77 -14.02
C ASP A 91 -14.14 2.03 -13.47
N PRO A 92 -14.00 3.11 -14.27
CA PRO A 92 -13.39 4.35 -13.81
C PRO A 92 -14.03 4.94 -12.56
N ASP A 93 -15.31 4.71 -12.32
CA ASP A 93 -16.00 5.17 -11.11
C ASP A 93 -15.54 4.46 -9.84
N MET A 94 -14.88 3.30 -9.98
CA MET A 94 -14.20 2.61 -8.89
C MET A 94 -12.93 3.29 -8.40
N SER A 95 -12.43 4.32 -9.10
CA SER A 95 -11.24 5.08 -8.73
C SER A 95 -11.31 5.64 -7.30
N GLN A 96 -12.48 6.09 -6.85
CA GLN A 96 -12.68 6.60 -5.48
C GLN A 96 -12.58 5.46 -4.44
N VAL A 97 -13.05 4.26 -4.78
CA VAL A 97 -12.92 3.09 -3.92
C VAL A 97 -11.44 2.69 -3.80
N PHE A 98 -10.68 2.72 -4.90
CA PHE A 98 -9.24 2.53 -4.85
C PHE A 98 -8.54 3.54 -3.97
N LYS A 99 -8.91 4.81 -4.08
CA LYS A 99 -8.40 5.88 -3.23
C LYS A 99 -8.61 5.55 -1.75
N LEU A 100 -9.80 5.04 -1.38
CA LEU A 100 -10.10 4.61 -0.02
C LEU A 100 -9.29 3.38 0.41
N ILE A 101 -9.22 2.33 -0.42
CA ILE A 101 -8.53 1.07 -0.08
C ILE A 101 -7.02 1.28 0.06
N LEU A 102 -6.42 2.02 -0.88
CA LEU A 102 -4.96 2.18 -0.94
C LEU A 102 -4.44 3.24 0.00
N ALA A 103 -5.16 4.34 0.09
CA ALA A 103 -4.66 5.47 0.86
C ALA A 103 -5.05 5.38 2.32
N VAL A 104 -6.29 4.96 2.65
CA VAL A 104 -6.87 5.19 3.99
C VAL A 104 -6.38 6.53 4.54
N ILE A 105 -6.51 7.58 3.69
CA ILE A 105 -5.92 8.88 3.92
C ILE A 105 -6.75 9.60 4.98
N PRO A 106 -6.15 10.17 6.02
CA PRO A 106 -6.84 11.14 6.86
C PRO A 106 -7.31 12.29 5.98
N THR A 107 -8.61 12.54 5.96
CA THR A 107 -9.26 13.61 5.19
C THR A 107 -8.77 15.03 5.54
N ARG A 108 -7.85 15.16 6.50
CA ARG A 108 -7.29 16.44 6.95
C ARG A 108 -6.19 17.03 6.09
N VAL A 109 -5.74 16.34 5.06
CA VAL A 109 -4.57 16.78 4.26
C VAL A 109 -4.92 16.89 2.78
N ALA A 110 -6.13 17.42 2.51
CA ALA A 110 -6.65 17.59 1.14
C ALA A 110 -5.90 18.65 0.29
N GLU A 111 -4.96 19.38 0.86
CA GLU A 111 -4.29 20.51 0.17
C GLU A 111 -2.87 20.22 -0.30
N GLU A 112 -2.22 19.13 0.16
CA GLU A 112 -0.88 18.76 -0.30
C GLU A 112 -0.81 17.34 -0.86
N PRO A 113 -0.05 17.11 -1.95
CA PRO A 113 0.19 15.78 -2.48
C PRO A 113 0.79 14.86 -1.41
N LEU A 114 0.31 13.60 -1.33
CA LEU A 114 0.76 12.60 -0.35
C LEU A 114 2.27 12.44 -0.25
N ALA A 115 2.98 12.59 -1.38
CA ALA A 115 4.43 12.48 -1.45
C ALA A 115 5.18 13.56 -0.65
N LYS A 116 4.55 14.71 -0.35
CA LYS A 116 5.14 15.84 0.39
C LYS A 116 4.83 15.82 1.88
N GLN A 117 3.93 14.94 2.34
CA GLN A 117 3.57 14.87 3.75
C GLN A 117 4.74 14.31 4.57
N THR A 118 5.12 15.04 5.59
CA THR A 118 6.22 14.68 6.51
C THR A 118 5.77 13.81 7.68
N THR A 119 4.46 13.75 7.96
CA THR A 119 3.89 12.96 9.05
C THR A 119 3.41 11.61 8.54
N SER A 120 3.60 10.56 9.35
CA SER A 120 3.08 9.23 9.07
C SER A 120 1.55 9.28 8.94
N THR A 121 1.06 9.03 7.73
CA THR A 121 -0.37 8.98 7.43
C THR A 121 -1.02 7.64 7.80
N ASP A 122 -0.23 6.70 8.32
CA ASP A 122 -0.71 5.36 8.70
C ASP A 122 -1.51 5.36 10.02
N SER A 123 -1.46 6.44 10.81
CA SER A 123 -2.16 6.53 12.09
C SER A 123 -3.53 7.19 11.94
N LEU A 124 -4.48 6.52 11.30
CA LEU A 124 -5.88 6.91 11.41
C LEU A 124 -6.38 6.71 12.83
N THR A 125 -7.05 7.70 13.38
CA THR A 125 -7.82 7.55 14.61
C THR A 125 -8.94 6.51 14.42
N VAL A 126 -9.41 5.93 15.50
CA VAL A 126 -10.54 4.97 15.46
C VAL A 126 -11.78 5.59 14.80
N ALA A 127 -12.00 6.91 15.00
CA ALA A 127 -13.10 7.65 14.38
C ALA A 127 -12.93 7.76 12.86
N GLU A 128 -11.72 8.05 12.38
CA GLU A 128 -11.41 8.13 10.94
C GLU A 128 -11.51 6.75 10.27
N LYS A 129 -11.00 5.69 10.91
CA LYS A 129 -11.18 4.31 10.43
C LYS A 129 -12.66 3.93 10.33
N ARG A 130 -13.49 4.33 11.31
CA ARG A 130 -14.95 4.13 11.28
C ARG A 130 -15.64 4.93 10.17
N ALA A 131 -15.22 6.16 9.93
CA ALA A 131 -15.77 7.00 8.87
C ALA A 131 -15.48 6.41 7.48
N VAL A 132 -14.24 5.95 7.25
CA VAL A 132 -13.84 5.25 6.02
C VAL A 132 -14.61 3.95 5.85
N LEU A 133 -14.70 3.13 6.90
CA LEU A 133 -15.50 1.89 6.87
C LEU A 133 -16.98 2.19 6.58
N LYS A 134 -17.55 3.22 7.19
CA LYS A 134 -18.95 3.62 6.93
C LYS A 134 -19.15 4.07 5.47
N GLN A 135 -18.16 4.75 4.89
CA GLN A 135 -18.19 5.18 3.50
C GLN A 135 -18.06 3.99 2.53
N ILE A 136 -17.17 3.02 2.85
CA ILE A 136 -17.04 1.76 2.09
C ILE A 136 -18.29 0.89 2.26
N MET A 137 -18.84 0.78 3.48
CA MET A 137 -20.07 0.02 3.76
C MET A 137 -21.33 0.71 3.24
N GLY A 138 -21.29 2.02 2.97
CA GLY A 138 -22.34 2.75 2.28
C GLY A 138 -22.43 2.47 0.78
N VAL A 139 -21.38 1.86 0.21
CA VAL A 139 -21.42 1.27 -1.13
C VAL A 139 -22.28 0.00 -1.06
N LYS A 140 -23.29 -0.10 -1.91
CA LYS A 140 -24.22 -1.24 -1.91
C LYS A 140 -23.44 -2.56 -2.00
N LEU A 141 -23.92 -3.59 -1.32
CA LEU A 141 -23.28 -4.92 -1.27
C LEU A 141 -23.03 -5.49 -2.69
N GLU A 142 -23.92 -5.20 -3.62
CA GLU A 142 -23.83 -5.55 -5.05
C GLU A 142 -22.61 -4.90 -5.73
N ASP A 143 -22.31 -3.65 -5.40
CA ASP A 143 -21.17 -2.92 -5.96
C ASP A 143 -19.85 -3.42 -5.35
N GLN A 144 -19.86 -3.86 -4.09
CA GLN A 144 -18.68 -4.48 -3.45
C GLN A 144 -18.36 -5.82 -4.10
N THR A 145 -19.36 -6.66 -4.36
CA THR A 145 -19.18 -7.95 -5.04
C THR A 145 -18.65 -7.74 -6.46
N ARG A 146 -19.23 -6.82 -7.22
CA ARG A 146 -18.75 -6.43 -8.56
C ARG A 146 -17.30 -5.96 -8.54
N LEU A 147 -16.92 -5.17 -7.54
CA LEU A 147 -15.52 -4.70 -7.40
C LEU A 147 -14.56 -5.88 -7.32
N PHE A 148 -14.82 -6.85 -6.43
CA PHE A 148 -13.94 -8.00 -6.24
C PHE A 148 -13.92 -8.93 -7.46
N GLU A 149 -14.99 -9.03 -8.21
CA GLU A 149 -15.07 -9.84 -9.44
C GLU A 149 -14.29 -9.20 -10.61
N THR A 150 -14.22 -7.86 -10.65
CA THR A 150 -13.54 -7.14 -11.74
C THR A 150 -12.04 -6.92 -11.49
N ILE A 151 -11.57 -7.00 -10.24
CA ILE A 151 -10.14 -6.82 -9.93
C ILE A 151 -9.34 -8.04 -10.43
N PRO A 152 -8.30 -7.85 -11.26
CA PRO A 152 -7.40 -8.93 -11.63
C PRO A 152 -6.80 -9.61 -10.39
N ARG A 153 -6.71 -10.96 -10.41
CA ARG A 153 -6.21 -11.75 -9.25
C ARG A 153 -4.85 -11.30 -8.77
N ASP A 154 -3.95 -10.98 -9.69
CA ASP A 154 -2.60 -10.53 -9.33
C ASP A 154 -2.64 -9.16 -8.62
N LEU A 155 -3.57 -8.29 -9.01
CA LEU A 155 -3.79 -7.02 -8.33
C LEU A 155 -4.34 -7.21 -6.92
N LEU A 156 -5.24 -8.18 -6.70
CA LEU A 156 -5.72 -8.52 -5.34
C LEU A 156 -4.57 -8.92 -4.42
N LEU A 157 -3.58 -9.68 -4.93
CA LEU A 157 -2.41 -10.07 -4.16
C LEU A 157 -1.50 -8.88 -3.84
N VAL A 158 -1.33 -7.96 -4.79
CA VAL A 158 -0.59 -6.70 -4.56
C VAL A 158 -1.30 -5.84 -3.51
N LEU A 159 -2.63 -5.74 -3.55
CA LEU A 159 -3.43 -5.04 -2.54
C LEU A 159 -3.31 -5.69 -1.16
N LYS A 160 -3.36 -7.02 -1.09
CA LYS A 160 -3.13 -7.77 0.17
C LYS A 160 -1.75 -7.45 0.74
N ALA A 161 -0.70 -7.55 -0.09
CA ALA A 161 0.67 -7.25 0.33
C ALA A 161 0.81 -5.81 0.82
N ASN A 162 0.22 -4.84 0.12
CA ASN A 162 0.21 -3.44 0.52
C ASN A 162 -0.44 -3.24 1.90
N ASN A 163 -1.57 -3.89 2.17
CA ASN A 163 -2.25 -3.81 3.47
C ASN A 163 -1.43 -4.44 4.60
N LEU A 164 -0.77 -5.58 4.34
CA LEU A 164 0.12 -6.21 5.32
C LEU A 164 1.35 -5.34 5.62
N LEU A 165 1.95 -4.71 4.61
CA LEU A 165 3.07 -3.79 4.80
C LEU A 165 2.66 -2.52 5.58
N ARG A 166 1.44 -2.04 5.38
CA ARG A 166 0.88 -0.98 6.22
C ARG A 166 0.79 -1.42 7.67
N TYR A 167 0.22 -2.61 7.90
CA TYR A 167 0.12 -3.18 9.23
C TYR A 167 1.50 -3.37 9.89
N VAL A 168 2.50 -3.84 9.16
CA VAL A 168 3.90 -3.92 9.67
C VAL A 168 4.40 -2.55 10.11
N ASN A 169 4.18 -1.50 9.32
CA ASN A 169 4.59 -0.14 9.68
C ASN A 169 3.85 0.36 10.94
N GLU A 170 2.54 0.08 11.05
CA GLU A 170 1.72 0.38 12.24
C GLU A 170 2.26 -0.34 13.49
N GLN A 171 2.62 -1.62 13.39
CA GLN A 171 3.19 -2.39 14.50
C GLN A 171 4.56 -1.86 14.95
N LEU A 172 5.29 -1.20 14.07
CA LEU A 172 6.54 -0.51 14.36
C LEU A 172 6.33 0.92 14.89
N GLY A 173 5.08 1.38 15.09
CA GLY A 173 4.73 2.72 15.53
C GLY A 173 4.65 3.75 14.41
N SER A 174 4.46 3.32 13.17
CA SER A 174 4.37 4.17 11.98
C SER A 174 5.53 5.18 11.81
N PRO A 175 6.78 4.74 11.94
CA PRO A 175 7.92 5.67 12.02
C PRO A 175 8.29 6.29 10.68
N VAL A 176 7.71 5.82 9.57
CA VAL A 176 8.06 6.27 8.21
C VAL A 176 6.85 6.58 7.35
N ASN A 177 6.99 7.59 6.49
CA ASN A 177 6.02 7.84 5.44
C ASN A 177 6.26 6.86 4.28
N ARG A 178 5.49 5.77 4.24
CA ARG A 178 5.57 4.73 3.21
C ARG A 178 5.27 5.24 1.80
N TYR A 179 4.42 6.26 1.66
CA TYR A 179 4.05 6.82 0.36
C TYR A 179 5.24 7.49 -0.33
N SER A 180 6.09 8.19 0.42
CA SER A 180 7.31 8.79 -0.13
C SER A 180 8.31 7.71 -0.59
N ILE A 181 8.32 6.54 0.05
CA ILE A 181 9.17 5.41 -0.35
C ILE A 181 8.63 4.76 -1.62
N ILE A 182 7.31 4.54 -1.69
CA ILE A 182 6.65 4.00 -2.90
C ILE A 182 6.86 4.93 -4.08
N TRP A 183 6.65 6.25 -3.89
CA TRP A 183 6.86 7.27 -4.92
C TRP A 183 8.22 7.17 -5.62
N LYS A 184 9.28 6.89 -4.86
CA LYS A 184 10.64 6.78 -5.40
C LYS A 184 10.89 5.48 -6.14
N ALA A 185 10.03 4.49 -6.00
CA ALA A 185 10.15 3.17 -6.61
C ALA A 185 9.22 2.98 -7.82
N ALA A 186 8.05 3.65 -7.83
CA ALA A 186 7.07 3.65 -8.91
C ALA A 186 7.47 4.58 -10.05
#